data_0da26e62efbf84dcf3c1fbf92352fb8f
#
_entry.id   0da26e62efbf84dcf3c1fbf92352fb8f
#
_cell.length_a   1.000
_cell.length_b   1.000
_cell.length_c   1.000
_cell.angle_alpha   90.00
_cell.angle_beta   90.00
_cell.angle_gamma   90.00
#
_symmetry.space_group_name_H-M   'P 1'
#
loop_
_entity.id
_entity.type
_entity.pdbx_description
1 polymer ?
#
loop_
_entity_poly.entity_id
_entity_poly.type
_entity_poly.pdbx_seq_one_letter_code
_entity_poly.pdbx_strand_id
1 'polypeptide(L)'
;MLSSVQGIAPVCAPVLGGVLLEVTDWKGIFWILVLIGILLIMALAFFKESLNNEQQHCGVFATFRNYIPVFQNAQFMRYVLVQAFAMGVMFTYIAASPFIFQEHFNMSPLAYSLCFGANAIAIMLGSLTVSLFHDATDALRVGSIGFGIMSLFVAAALFFSTSVWPVEVSLFVFMLFLGVILPSSTTLALDLERKNSGNASALLGFLMFLFGGVLSPLTGLGNMLYTTGIIIVADRKSVV
;
A
#
# COMPACT_ATOMS: atom_id res chain seq x y z
N MET A 1 6.62 8.85 -13.75
CA MET A 1 7.50 9.37 -12.69
C MET A 1 6.87 9.24 -11.28
N LEU A 2 5.65 9.68 -11.01
CA LEU A 2 4.99 9.52 -9.70
C LEU A 2 4.88 8.06 -9.25
N SER A 3 4.53 7.15 -10.15
CA SER A 3 4.42 5.71 -9.88
C SER A 3 5.73 5.05 -9.44
N SER A 4 6.86 5.53 -9.98
CA SER A 4 8.19 5.02 -9.61
C SER A 4 8.57 5.41 -8.19
N VAL A 5 8.20 6.60 -7.75
CA VAL A 5 8.45 7.08 -6.37
C VAL A 5 7.61 6.29 -5.36
N GLN A 6 6.36 5.97 -5.69
CA GLN A 6 5.51 5.13 -4.84
C GLN A 6 6.06 3.72 -4.63
N GLY A 7 6.76 3.16 -5.66
CA GLY A 7 7.39 1.85 -5.54
C GLY A 7 8.70 1.86 -4.74
N ILE A 8 9.47 2.96 -4.78
CA ILE A 8 10.77 3.05 -4.10
C ILE A 8 10.62 3.33 -2.60
N ALA A 9 9.63 4.13 -2.21
CA ALA A 9 9.45 4.55 -0.82
C ALA A 9 9.32 3.36 0.17
N PRO A 10 8.49 2.32 -0.08
CA PRO A 10 8.40 1.16 0.80
C PRO A 10 9.69 0.35 0.91
N VAL A 11 10.57 0.41 -0.09
CA VAL A 11 11.88 -0.27 -0.08
C VAL A 11 12.87 0.50 0.79
N CYS A 12 12.94 1.82 0.58
CA CYS A 12 13.93 2.65 1.27
C CYS A 12 13.62 2.84 2.75
N ALA A 13 12.35 2.94 3.13
CA ALA A 13 11.96 3.25 4.50
C ALA A 13 12.42 2.19 5.54
N PRO A 14 12.23 0.87 5.34
CA PRO A 14 12.72 -0.14 6.29
C PRO A 14 14.25 -0.20 6.36
N VAL A 15 14.93 -0.05 5.21
CA VAL A 15 16.39 -0.07 5.16
C VAL A 15 16.98 1.13 5.92
N LEU A 16 16.46 2.32 5.66
CA LEU A 16 16.86 3.52 6.39
C LEU A 16 16.53 3.42 7.87
N GLY A 17 15.35 2.90 8.22
CA GLY A 17 14.96 2.66 9.61
C GLY A 17 15.89 1.69 10.33
N GLY A 18 16.28 0.59 9.68
CA GLY A 18 17.25 -0.38 10.24
C GLY A 18 18.62 0.23 10.49
N VAL A 19 19.16 0.97 9.50
CA VAL A 19 20.46 1.67 9.65
C VAL A 19 20.40 2.74 10.76
N LEU A 20 19.30 3.46 10.86
CA LEU A 20 19.11 4.47 11.89
C LEU A 20 19.07 3.84 13.30
N LEU A 21 18.49 2.65 13.44
CA LEU A 21 18.47 1.93 14.73
C LEU A 21 19.84 1.46 15.19
N GLU A 22 20.82 1.30 14.30
CA GLU A 22 22.21 1.01 14.69
C GLU A 22 22.92 2.23 15.30
N VAL A 23 22.49 3.44 14.92
CA VAL A 23 23.14 4.71 15.32
C VAL A 23 22.36 5.41 16.43
N THR A 24 21.04 5.20 16.49
CA THR A 24 20.14 5.85 17.46
C THR A 24 19.13 4.84 18.01
N ASP A 25 18.45 5.22 19.09
CA ASP A 25 17.30 4.48 19.60
C ASP A 25 16.00 4.85 18.80
N TRP A 26 14.89 4.18 19.13
CA TRP A 26 13.59 4.43 18.50
C TRP A 26 13.15 5.91 18.63
N LYS A 27 13.55 6.63 19.69
CA LYS A 27 13.26 8.06 19.88
C LYS A 27 13.98 8.93 18.85
N GLY A 28 15.22 8.56 18.49
CA GLY A 28 15.99 9.24 17.47
C GLY A 28 15.31 9.21 16.09
N ILE A 29 14.65 8.09 15.74
CA ILE A 29 13.87 8.00 14.51
C ILE A 29 12.74 9.03 14.51
N PHE A 30 11.99 9.18 15.62
CA PHE A 30 10.92 10.17 15.72
C PHE A 30 11.44 11.60 15.59
N TRP A 31 12.62 11.91 16.16
CA TRP A 31 13.24 13.23 16.01
C TRP A 31 13.63 13.54 14.56
N ILE A 32 14.12 12.53 13.83
CA ILE A 32 14.42 12.68 12.40
C ILE A 32 13.13 12.94 11.61
N LEU A 33 12.04 12.23 11.91
CA LEU A 33 10.73 12.48 11.27
C LEU A 33 10.21 13.89 11.57
N VAL A 34 10.37 14.39 12.80
CA VAL A 34 10.05 15.79 13.16
C VAL A 34 10.88 16.77 12.33
N LEU A 35 12.18 16.54 12.21
CA LEU A 35 13.04 17.38 11.38
C LEU A 35 12.60 17.41 9.91
N ILE A 36 12.29 16.25 9.34
CA ILE A 36 11.77 16.14 7.97
C ILE A 36 10.44 16.91 7.85
N GLY A 37 9.53 16.78 8.83
CA GLY A 37 8.27 17.53 8.86
C GLY A 37 8.48 19.05 8.88
N ILE A 38 9.42 19.54 9.67
CA ILE A 38 9.78 20.97 9.72
C ILE A 38 10.33 21.44 8.38
N LEU A 39 11.22 20.66 7.75
CA LEU A 39 11.78 20.99 6.43
C LEU A 39 10.68 21.04 5.36
N LEU A 40 9.70 20.14 5.40
CA LEU A 40 8.55 20.15 4.49
C LEU A 40 7.67 21.39 4.70
N ILE A 41 7.40 21.79 5.94
CA ILE A 41 6.65 23.02 6.25
C ILE A 41 7.41 24.25 5.73
N MET A 42 8.73 24.31 5.91
CA MET A 42 9.53 25.41 5.37
C MET A 42 9.51 25.41 3.81
N ALA A 43 9.58 24.24 3.19
CA ALA A 43 9.49 24.12 1.73
C ALA A 43 8.12 24.60 1.20
N LEU A 44 7.03 24.31 1.94
CA LEU A 44 5.68 24.81 1.59
C LEU A 44 5.59 26.34 1.59
N ALA A 45 6.35 27.03 2.44
CA ALA A 45 6.37 28.50 2.46
C ALA A 45 6.89 29.12 1.14
N PHE A 46 7.68 28.37 0.36
CA PHE A 46 8.18 28.79 -0.94
C PHE A 46 7.27 28.34 -2.10
N PHE A 47 6.23 27.57 -1.83
CA PHE A 47 5.31 27.05 -2.85
C PHE A 47 4.32 28.15 -3.24
N LYS A 48 4.26 28.50 -4.53
CA LYS A 48 3.24 29.39 -5.07
C LYS A 48 2.01 28.59 -5.42
N GLU A 49 0.86 28.99 -4.86
CA GLU A 49 -0.45 28.45 -5.22
C GLU A 49 -0.71 28.67 -6.71
N SER A 50 -1.02 27.59 -7.43
CA SER A 50 -1.30 27.63 -8.87
C SER A 50 -2.80 27.63 -9.20
N LEU A 51 -3.67 27.52 -8.18
CA LEU A 51 -5.12 27.61 -8.35
C LEU A 51 -5.56 29.06 -8.58
N ASN A 52 -6.43 29.25 -9.58
CA ASN A 52 -7.04 30.56 -9.82
C ASN A 52 -7.92 31.00 -8.64
N ASN A 53 -7.87 32.29 -8.30
CA ASN A 53 -8.59 32.90 -7.17
C ASN A 53 -10.11 32.61 -7.14
N GLU A 54 -10.75 32.36 -8.27
CA GLU A 54 -12.17 32.01 -8.35
C GLU A 54 -12.50 30.62 -7.77
N GLN A 55 -11.52 29.72 -7.68
CA GLN A 55 -11.70 28.37 -7.13
C GLN A 55 -11.31 28.27 -5.65
N GLN A 56 -10.68 29.32 -5.08
CA GLN A 56 -10.18 29.31 -3.72
C GLN A 56 -11.22 29.60 -2.62
N HIS A 57 -12.40 30.09 -2.99
CA HIS A 57 -13.44 30.54 -2.02
C HIS A 57 -14.51 29.50 -1.72
N CYS A 58 -14.22 28.23 -1.74
CA CYS A 58 -15.15 27.22 -1.23
C CYS A 58 -15.03 27.11 0.30
N GLY A 59 -16.08 27.50 1.02
CA GLY A 59 -16.17 27.22 2.46
C GLY A 59 -16.09 25.72 2.75
N VAL A 60 -15.70 25.35 3.97
CA VAL A 60 -15.48 23.95 4.39
C VAL A 60 -16.66 23.03 4.01
N PHE A 61 -17.89 23.48 4.22
CA PHE A 61 -19.09 22.70 3.84
C PHE A 61 -19.24 22.52 2.32
N ALA A 62 -18.88 23.53 1.52
CA ALA A 62 -18.91 23.42 0.06
C ALA A 62 -17.84 22.42 -0.42
N THR A 63 -16.70 22.36 0.24
CA THR A 63 -15.65 21.36 -0.04
C THR A 63 -16.20 19.94 0.16
N PHE A 64 -16.84 19.66 1.29
CA PHE A 64 -17.46 18.35 1.53
C PHE A 64 -18.53 18.00 0.47
N ARG A 65 -19.32 18.96 0.02
CA ARG A 65 -20.31 18.74 -1.03
C ARG A 65 -19.67 18.36 -2.39
N ASN A 66 -18.47 18.83 -2.65
CA ASN A 66 -17.72 18.50 -3.87
C ASN A 66 -17.23 17.05 -3.92
N TYR A 67 -17.20 16.32 -2.81
CA TYR A 67 -16.90 14.88 -2.79
C TYR A 67 -18.09 14.02 -3.23
N ILE A 68 -19.33 14.51 -3.09
CA ILE A 68 -20.56 13.74 -3.41
C ILE A 68 -20.55 13.23 -4.85
N PRO A 69 -20.28 14.05 -5.88
CA PRO A 69 -20.22 13.56 -7.25
C PRO A 69 -19.16 12.50 -7.49
N VAL A 70 -18.00 12.64 -6.81
CA VAL A 70 -16.90 11.69 -6.92
C VAL A 70 -17.28 10.34 -6.30
N PHE A 71 -17.95 10.35 -5.14
CA PHE A 71 -18.49 9.14 -4.51
C PHE A 71 -19.59 8.46 -5.35
N GLN A 72 -20.38 9.23 -6.08
CA GLN A 72 -21.44 8.71 -6.95
C GLN A 72 -20.92 8.08 -8.24
N ASN A 73 -19.67 8.34 -8.61
CA ASN A 73 -19.05 7.72 -9.76
C ASN A 73 -18.69 6.25 -9.42
N ALA A 74 -19.58 5.33 -9.77
CA ALA A 74 -19.44 3.92 -9.46
C ALA A 74 -18.19 3.29 -10.09
N GLN A 75 -17.75 3.77 -11.26
CA GLN A 75 -16.56 3.25 -11.92
C GLN A 75 -15.29 3.71 -11.19
N PHE A 76 -15.22 4.97 -10.78
CA PHE A 76 -14.15 5.49 -9.93
C PHE A 76 -14.08 4.71 -8.62
N MET A 77 -15.20 4.54 -7.93
CA MET A 77 -15.26 3.82 -6.66
C MET A 77 -14.80 2.36 -6.77
N ARG A 78 -15.08 1.68 -7.89
CA ARG A 78 -14.55 0.31 -8.11
C ARG A 78 -13.03 0.29 -8.10
N TYR A 79 -12.35 1.18 -8.83
CA TYR A 79 -10.89 1.23 -8.86
C TYR A 79 -10.30 1.64 -7.51
N VAL A 80 -10.93 2.59 -6.82
CA VAL A 80 -10.52 3.03 -5.49
C VAL A 80 -10.67 1.91 -4.46
N LEU A 81 -11.75 1.13 -4.51
CA LEU A 81 -11.97 -0.01 -3.61
C LEU A 81 -10.94 -1.12 -3.86
N VAL A 82 -10.68 -1.48 -5.12
CA VAL A 82 -9.61 -2.44 -5.45
C VAL A 82 -8.30 -2.02 -4.83
N GLN A 83 -7.94 -0.74 -4.94
CA GLN A 83 -6.71 -0.22 -4.36
C GLN A 83 -6.74 -0.18 -2.83
N ALA A 84 -7.87 0.21 -2.24
CA ALA A 84 -8.02 0.29 -0.79
C ALA A 84 -7.90 -1.10 -0.12
N PHE A 85 -8.52 -2.11 -0.72
CA PHE A 85 -8.36 -3.50 -0.27
C PHE A 85 -6.92 -3.98 -0.42
N ALA A 86 -6.32 -3.80 -1.59
CA ALA A 86 -4.92 -4.18 -1.82
C ALA A 86 -3.95 -3.53 -0.82
N MET A 87 -4.15 -2.25 -0.50
CA MET A 87 -3.40 -1.56 0.56
C MET A 87 -3.72 -2.10 1.94
N GLY A 88 -4.96 -2.45 2.21
CA GLY A 88 -5.37 -3.09 3.48
C GLY A 88 -4.59 -4.39 3.73
N VAL A 89 -4.45 -5.24 2.71
CA VAL A 89 -3.63 -6.46 2.79
C VAL A 89 -2.15 -6.14 2.98
N MET A 90 -1.63 -5.11 2.30
CA MET A 90 -0.24 -4.68 2.52
C MET A 90 -0.01 -4.27 3.98
N PHE A 91 -0.90 -3.49 4.58
CA PHE A 91 -0.80 -3.12 6.00
C PHE A 91 -0.97 -4.33 6.93
N THR A 92 -1.83 -5.29 6.57
CA THR A 92 -1.95 -6.57 7.27
C THR A 92 -0.63 -7.34 7.27
N TYR A 93 0.02 -7.43 6.10
CA TYR A 93 1.36 -8.03 5.99
C TYR A 93 2.39 -7.30 6.84
N ILE A 94 2.46 -5.97 6.77
CA ILE A 94 3.40 -5.16 7.56
C ILE A 94 3.23 -5.42 9.05
N ALA A 95 1.99 -5.47 9.54
CA ALA A 95 1.71 -5.70 10.96
C ALA A 95 2.00 -7.14 11.42
N ALA A 96 1.69 -8.14 10.58
CA ALA A 96 1.83 -9.54 10.93
C ALA A 96 3.25 -10.10 10.69
N SER A 97 3.99 -9.56 9.72
CA SER A 97 5.27 -10.12 9.28
C SER A 97 6.32 -10.28 10.38
N PRO A 98 6.54 -9.34 11.34
CA PRO A 98 7.52 -9.55 12.41
C PRO A 98 7.20 -10.79 13.25
N PHE A 99 5.94 -10.99 13.57
CA PHE A 99 5.48 -12.13 14.38
C PHE A 99 5.59 -13.44 13.62
N ILE A 100 5.22 -13.45 12.33
CA ILE A 100 5.32 -14.63 11.48
C ILE A 100 6.78 -15.05 11.31
N PHE A 101 7.66 -14.14 10.93
CA PHE A 101 9.02 -14.46 10.60
C PHE A 101 9.92 -14.63 11.85
N GLN A 102 9.82 -13.74 12.83
CA GLN A 102 10.72 -13.75 13.98
C GLN A 102 10.21 -14.63 15.12
N GLU A 103 8.91 -14.62 15.44
CA GLU A 103 8.37 -15.42 16.56
C GLU A 103 8.02 -16.85 16.13
N HIS A 104 7.29 -17.02 15.01
CA HIS A 104 6.86 -18.35 14.59
C HIS A 104 7.98 -19.15 13.92
N PHE A 105 8.71 -18.54 12.96
CA PHE A 105 9.82 -19.21 12.28
C PHE A 105 11.19 -19.00 12.94
N ASN A 106 11.26 -18.28 14.07
CA ASN A 106 12.49 -18.00 14.82
C ASN A 106 13.61 -17.39 13.97
N MET A 107 13.27 -16.54 13.00
CA MET A 107 14.26 -15.85 12.17
C MET A 107 14.95 -14.73 12.96
N SER A 108 16.26 -14.55 12.68
CA SER A 108 16.97 -13.38 13.21
C SER A 108 16.40 -12.07 12.64
N PRO A 109 16.50 -10.95 13.38
CA PRO A 109 16.05 -9.65 12.89
C PRO A 109 16.67 -9.27 11.53
N LEU A 110 17.94 -9.61 11.31
CA LEU A 110 18.61 -9.36 10.03
C LEU A 110 17.99 -10.18 8.90
N ALA A 111 17.76 -11.49 9.11
CA ALA A 111 17.16 -12.35 8.09
C ALA A 111 15.73 -11.89 7.76
N TYR A 112 14.93 -11.50 8.76
CA TYR A 112 13.61 -10.89 8.55
C TYR A 112 13.70 -9.60 7.73
N SER A 113 14.65 -8.71 8.03
CA SER A 113 14.83 -7.46 7.29
C SER A 113 15.17 -7.69 5.82
N LEU A 114 15.95 -8.74 5.52
CA LEU A 114 16.27 -9.12 4.14
C LEU A 114 15.04 -9.65 3.39
N CYS A 115 14.22 -10.50 4.02
CA CYS A 115 12.94 -10.95 3.43
C CYS A 115 11.98 -9.78 3.21
N PHE A 116 11.85 -8.90 4.20
CA PHE A 116 11.00 -7.70 4.07
C PHE A 116 11.50 -6.80 2.93
N GLY A 117 12.82 -6.61 2.81
CA GLY A 117 13.43 -5.87 1.71
C GLY A 117 13.19 -6.53 0.35
N ALA A 118 13.29 -7.86 0.26
CA ALA A 118 12.99 -8.61 -0.96
C ALA A 118 11.54 -8.41 -1.39
N ASN A 119 10.59 -8.50 -0.46
CA ASN A 119 9.16 -8.24 -0.72
C ASN A 119 8.90 -6.80 -1.18
N ALA A 120 9.60 -5.83 -0.63
CA ALA A 120 9.53 -4.45 -1.10
C ALA A 120 10.09 -4.30 -2.52
N ILE A 121 11.17 -4.98 -2.86
CA ILE A 121 11.69 -5.07 -4.24
C ILE A 121 10.67 -5.72 -5.17
N ALA A 122 9.95 -6.74 -4.74
CA ALA A 122 8.88 -7.35 -5.53
C ALA A 122 7.78 -6.34 -5.91
N ILE A 123 7.32 -5.51 -4.95
CA ILE A 123 6.37 -4.42 -5.22
C ILE A 123 6.94 -3.44 -6.27
N MET A 124 8.19 -3.04 -6.13
CA MET A 124 8.86 -2.16 -7.08
C MET A 124 8.92 -2.78 -8.49
N LEU A 125 9.33 -4.04 -8.59
CA LEU A 125 9.38 -4.76 -9.87
C LEU A 125 7.99 -4.86 -10.51
N GLY A 126 6.96 -5.20 -9.72
CA GLY A 126 5.58 -5.22 -10.18
C GLY A 126 5.13 -3.87 -10.73
N SER A 127 5.44 -2.78 -10.02
CA SER A 127 5.12 -1.42 -10.46
C SER A 127 5.81 -1.04 -11.78
N LEU A 128 7.04 -1.46 -11.98
CA LEU A 128 7.79 -1.22 -13.23
C LEU A 128 7.22 -2.01 -14.41
N THR A 129 6.70 -3.22 -14.18
CA THR A 129 6.10 -4.03 -15.26
C THR A 129 4.82 -3.43 -15.83
N VAL A 130 4.16 -2.49 -15.12
CA VAL A 130 2.95 -1.82 -15.63
C VAL A 130 3.21 -1.10 -16.95
N SER A 131 4.42 -0.57 -17.16
CA SER A 131 4.81 0.09 -18.41
C SER A 131 4.92 -0.87 -19.61
N LEU A 132 4.96 -2.17 -19.38
CA LEU A 132 5.02 -3.20 -20.43
C LEU A 132 3.63 -3.57 -20.98
N PHE A 133 2.57 -3.20 -20.27
CA PHE A 133 1.20 -3.42 -20.71
C PHE A 133 0.75 -2.33 -21.66
N HIS A 134 -0.08 -2.70 -22.62
CA HIS A 134 -0.64 -1.75 -23.57
C HIS A 134 -1.55 -0.72 -22.90
N ASP A 135 -2.37 -1.20 -21.95
CA ASP A 135 -3.32 -0.38 -21.17
C ASP A 135 -3.25 -0.69 -19.67
N ALA A 136 -3.53 0.33 -18.85
CA ALA A 136 -3.63 0.18 -17.39
C ALA A 136 -4.75 -0.80 -16.97
N THR A 137 -5.78 -0.96 -17.79
CA THR A 137 -6.87 -1.91 -17.55
C THR A 137 -6.38 -3.36 -17.64
N ASP A 138 -5.56 -3.67 -18.64
CA ASP A 138 -4.99 -5.01 -18.80
C ASP A 138 -3.99 -5.32 -17.68
N ALA A 139 -3.17 -4.34 -17.32
CA ALA A 139 -2.28 -4.46 -16.17
C ALA A 139 -3.07 -4.74 -14.87
N LEU A 140 -4.13 -3.98 -14.61
CA LEU A 140 -4.97 -4.17 -13.44
C LEU A 140 -5.64 -5.55 -13.44
N ARG A 141 -6.12 -6.01 -14.58
CA ARG A 141 -6.77 -7.32 -14.74
C ARG A 141 -5.79 -8.46 -14.44
N VAL A 142 -4.60 -8.44 -15.04
CA VAL A 142 -3.55 -9.43 -14.77
C VAL A 142 -3.08 -9.36 -13.32
N GLY A 143 -2.86 -8.16 -12.80
CA GLY A 143 -2.49 -7.93 -11.40
C GLY A 143 -3.53 -8.51 -10.43
N SER A 144 -4.82 -8.23 -10.65
CA SER A 144 -5.91 -8.71 -9.78
C SER A 144 -6.06 -10.23 -9.81
N ILE A 145 -6.01 -10.85 -10.99
CA ILE A 145 -6.09 -12.31 -11.12
C ILE A 145 -4.89 -12.97 -10.43
N GLY A 146 -3.68 -12.49 -10.70
CA GLY A 146 -2.45 -13.02 -10.08
C GLY A 146 -2.46 -12.86 -8.56
N PHE A 147 -2.87 -11.69 -8.07
CA PHE A 147 -3.03 -11.40 -6.64
C PHE A 147 -4.04 -12.37 -6.00
N GLY A 148 -5.20 -12.58 -6.64
CA GLY A 148 -6.22 -13.50 -6.17
C GLY A 148 -5.76 -14.97 -6.12
N ILE A 149 -4.98 -15.42 -7.11
CA ILE A 149 -4.41 -16.76 -7.11
C ILE A 149 -3.35 -16.88 -6.01
N MET A 150 -2.42 -15.93 -5.95
CA MET A 150 -1.32 -15.99 -4.98
C MET A 150 -1.80 -15.82 -3.54
N SER A 151 -2.93 -15.15 -3.29
CA SER A 151 -3.54 -15.10 -1.96
C SER A 151 -3.86 -16.48 -1.39
N LEU A 152 -4.28 -17.42 -2.23
CA LEU A 152 -4.53 -18.82 -1.83
C LEU A 152 -3.23 -19.56 -1.51
N PHE A 153 -2.18 -19.33 -2.32
CA PHE A 153 -0.87 -19.93 -2.06
C PHE A 153 -0.25 -19.41 -0.77
N VAL A 154 -0.34 -18.10 -0.51
CA VAL A 154 0.13 -17.51 0.76
C VAL A 154 -0.63 -18.10 1.94
N ALA A 155 -1.97 -18.19 1.87
CA ALA A 155 -2.76 -18.79 2.94
C ALA A 155 -2.41 -20.27 3.14
N ALA A 156 -2.28 -21.04 2.06
CA ALA A 156 -1.87 -22.44 2.14
C ALA A 156 -0.47 -22.58 2.74
N ALA A 157 0.48 -21.73 2.33
CA ALA A 157 1.81 -21.72 2.92
C ALA A 157 1.78 -21.38 4.42
N LEU A 158 1.00 -20.39 4.85
CA LEU A 158 0.86 -20.03 6.26
C LEU A 158 0.21 -21.13 7.10
N PHE A 159 -0.71 -21.92 6.54
CA PHE A 159 -1.44 -22.96 7.28
C PHE A 159 -0.69 -24.29 7.35
N PHE A 160 0.07 -24.64 6.34
CA PHE A 160 0.63 -25.98 6.18
C PHE A 160 2.15 -26.05 6.18
N SER A 161 2.86 -24.90 6.00
CA SER A 161 4.32 -24.94 5.94
C SER A 161 4.96 -24.95 7.31
N THR A 162 5.94 -25.87 7.45
CA THR A 162 6.86 -25.93 8.59
C THR A 162 8.15 -25.12 8.34
N SER A 163 8.35 -24.66 7.12
CA SER A 163 9.54 -23.89 6.69
C SER A 163 9.12 -22.49 6.26
N VAL A 164 10.01 -21.53 6.45
CA VAL A 164 9.79 -20.12 6.05
C VAL A 164 9.80 -19.92 4.54
N TRP A 165 10.55 -20.74 3.79
CA TRP A 165 10.77 -20.51 2.35
C TRP A 165 9.50 -20.57 1.48
N PRO A 166 8.58 -21.55 1.64
CA PRO A 166 7.32 -21.52 0.89
C PRO A 166 6.48 -20.27 1.19
N VAL A 167 6.51 -19.78 2.44
CA VAL A 167 5.81 -18.55 2.83
C VAL A 167 6.44 -17.34 2.15
N GLU A 168 7.76 -17.21 2.23
CA GLU A 168 8.48 -16.08 1.64
C GLU A 168 8.34 -16.04 0.12
N VAL A 169 8.52 -17.17 -0.58
CA VAL A 169 8.38 -17.23 -2.05
C VAL A 169 6.97 -16.87 -2.48
N SER A 170 5.94 -17.38 -1.79
CA SER A 170 4.56 -17.05 -2.10
C SER A 170 4.25 -15.57 -1.82
N LEU A 171 4.76 -15.00 -0.74
CA LEU A 171 4.65 -13.59 -0.42
C LEU A 171 5.36 -12.71 -1.46
N PHE A 172 6.56 -13.08 -1.89
CA PHE A 172 7.31 -12.33 -2.90
C PHE A 172 6.49 -12.19 -4.19
N VAL A 173 5.95 -13.30 -4.70
CA VAL A 173 5.13 -13.28 -5.93
C VAL A 173 3.81 -12.53 -5.70
N PHE A 174 3.21 -12.69 -4.54
CA PHE A 174 2.00 -11.96 -4.14
C PHE A 174 2.24 -10.44 -4.11
N MET A 175 3.36 -9.98 -3.52
CA MET A 175 3.75 -8.57 -3.46
C MET A 175 4.10 -8.00 -4.85
N LEU A 176 4.60 -8.83 -5.77
CA LEU A 176 4.81 -8.42 -7.15
C LEU A 176 3.48 -8.04 -7.82
N PHE A 177 2.44 -8.86 -7.68
CA PHE A 177 1.11 -8.52 -8.21
C PHE A 177 0.48 -7.31 -7.52
N LEU A 178 0.70 -7.13 -6.22
CA LEU A 178 0.32 -5.91 -5.50
C LEU A 178 0.96 -4.68 -6.16
N GLY A 179 2.25 -4.77 -6.49
CA GLY A 179 2.99 -3.72 -7.20
C GLY A 179 2.39 -3.37 -8.57
N VAL A 180 1.75 -4.32 -9.25
CA VAL A 180 1.02 -4.06 -10.50
C VAL A 180 -0.31 -3.35 -10.25
N ILE A 181 -1.05 -3.75 -9.21
CA ILE A 181 -2.39 -3.22 -8.90
C ILE A 181 -2.32 -1.74 -8.51
N LEU A 182 -1.39 -1.35 -7.63
CA LEU A 182 -1.36 -0.01 -7.04
C LEU A 182 -1.29 1.12 -8.08
N PRO A 183 -0.31 1.16 -9.01
CA PRO A 183 -0.24 2.23 -10.00
C PRO A 183 -1.33 2.12 -11.06
N SER A 184 -1.74 0.91 -11.45
CA SER A 184 -2.77 0.70 -12.46
C SER A 184 -4.14 1.21 -11.99
N SER A 185 -4.55 0.86 -10.77
CA SER A 185 -5.81 1.32 -10.17
C SER A 185 -5.80 2.83 -9.92
N THR A 186 -4.68 3.40 -9.46
CA THR A 186 -4.53 4.85 -9.28
C THR A 186 -4.71 5.58 -10.61
N THR A 187 -4.04 5.12 -11.66
CA THR A 187 -4.13 5.75 -12.99
C THR A 187 -5.55 5.71 -13.51
N LEU A 188 -6.21 4.55 -13.48
CA LEU A 188 -7.59 4.40 -13.95
C LEU A 188 -8.59 5.21 -13.14
N ALA A 189 -8.44 5.27 -11.82
CA ALA A 189 -9.29 6.07 -10.96
C ALA A 189 -9.16 7.58 -11.28
N LEU A 190 -7.94 8.10 -11.30
CA LEU A 190 -7.69 9.52 -11.50
C LEU A 190 -8.04 9.99 -12.93
N ASP A 191 -7.92 9.11 -13.92
CA ASP A 191 -8.33 9.42 -15.31
C ASP A 191 -9.82 9.68 -15.43
N LEU A 192 -10.66 9.03 -14.63
CA LEU A 192 -12.12 9.27 -14.61
C LEU A 192 -12.51 10.61 -14.00
N GLU A 193 -11.69 11.14 -13.09
CA GLU A 193 -11.99 12.34 -12.30
C GLU A 193 -10.96 13.46 -12.54
N ARG A 194 -10.47 13.62 -13.78
CA ARG A 194 -9.44 14.62 -14.12
C ARG A 194 -9.84 16.06 -13.73
N LYS A 195 -11.14 16.40 -13.82
CA LYS A 195 -11.65 17.72 -13.43
C LYS A 195 -11.67 17.94 -11.92
N ASN A 196 -11.79 16.85 -11.15
CA ASN A 196 -11.87 16.83 -9.68
C ASN A 196 -10.66 16.10 -9.07
N SER A 197 -9.51 16.12 -9.73
CA SER A 197 -8.34 15.30 -9.38
C SER A 197 -7.89 15.47 -7.93
N GLY A 198 -8.00 16.67 -7.35
CA GLY A 198 -7.70 16.92 -5.94
C GLY A 198 -8.62 16.15 -4.99
N ASN A 199 -9.94 16.23 -5.19
CA ASN A 199 -10.92 15.50 -4.38
C ASN A 199 -10.80 13.99 -4.61
N ALA A 200 -10.57 13.56 -5.84
CA ALA A 200 -10.36 12.16 -6.18
C ALA A 200 -9.13 11.57 -5.50
N SER A 201 -8.00 12.27 -5.53
CA SER A 201 -6.77 11.84 -4.87
C SER A 201 -6.91 11.80 -3.35
N ALA A 202 -7.60 12.79 -2.76
CA ALA A 202 -7.85 12.81 -1.32
C ALA A 202 -8.74 11.64 -0.88
N LEU A 203 -9.80 11.34 -1.64
CA LEU A 203 -10.70 10.22 -1.35
C LEU A 203 -9.98 8.88 -1.50
N LEU A 204 -9.17 8.72 -2.55
CA LEU A 204 -8.36 7.54 -2.78
C LEU A 204 -7.40 7.31 -1.60
N GLY A 205 -6.63 8.33 -1.20
CA GLY A 205 -5.73 8.24 -0.05
C GLY A 205 -6.47 7.95 1.26
N PHE A 206 -7.61 8.60 1.50
CA PHE A 206 -8.42 8.35 2.69
C PHE A 206 -8.86 6.89 2.79
N LEU A 207 -9.42 6.34 1.71
CA LEU A 207 -9.90 4.95 1.72
C LEU A 207 -8.75 3.94 1.84
N MET A 208 -7.60 4.18 1.20
CA MET A 208 -6.41 3.33 1.35
C MET A 208 -5.97 3.21 2.82
N PHE A 209 -5.86 4.34 3.51
CA PHE A 209 -5.44 4.34 4.92
C PHE A 209 -6.55 3.86 5.86
N LEU A 210 -7.81 4.14 5.56
CA LEU A 210 -8.95 3.63 6.33
C LEU A 210 -8.97 2.10 6.33
N PHE A 211 -8.87 1.48 5.16
CA PHE A 211 -8.84 0.01 5.05
C PHE A 211 -7.60 -0.57 5.73
N GLY A 212 -6.44 0.04 5.56
CA GLY A 212 -5.23 -0.34 6.27
C GLY A 212 -5.38 -0.26 7.79
N GLY A 213 -5.95 0.83 8.30
CA GLY A 213 -6.18 1.04 9.73
C GLY A 213 -7.23 0.11 10.33
N VAL A 214 -8.20 -0.37 9.53
CA VAL A 214 -9.22 -1.34 9.99
C VAL A 214 -8.71 -2.77 9.90
N LEU A 215 -8.06 -3.16 8.79
CA LEU A 215 -7.66 -4.56 8.57
C LEU A 215 -6.41 -4.94 9.36
N SER A 216 -5.45 -4.02 9.52
CA SER A 216 -4.20 -4.30 10.23
C SER A 216 -4.40 -4.77 11.68
N PRO A 217 -5.22 -4.14 12.54
CA PRO A 217 -5.45 -4.61 13.90
C PRO A 217 -6.17 -5.96 13.98
N LEU A 218 -6.93 -6.34 12.95
CA LEU A 218 -7.65 -7.61 12.93
C LEU A 218 -6.70 -8.82 12.94
N THR A 219 -5.45 -8.64 12.50
CA THR A 219 -4.43 -9.70 12.55
C THR A 219 -4.14 -10.16 13.98
N GLY A 220 -4.29 -9.28 14.96
CA GLY A 220 -4.11 -9.58 16.38
C GLY A 220 -5.27 -10.32 17.04
N LEU A 221 -6.40 -10.56 16.33
CA LEU A 221 -7.55 -11.26 16.86
C LEU A 221 -7.38 -12.79 16.72
N GLY A 222 -6.81 -13.44 17.72
CA GLY A 222 -6.62 -14.89 17.74
C GLY A 222 -5.23 -15.36 17.27
N ASN A 223 -5.19 -16.50 16.57
CA ASN A 223 -3.93 -17.00 16.03
C ASN A 223 -3.53 -16.21 14.77
N MET A 224 -2.43 -15.46 14.87
CA MET A 224 -2.01 -14.50 13.86
C MET A 224 -1.79 -15.11 12.47
N LEU A 225 -1.28 -16.34 12.38
CA LEU A 225 -1.11 -17.04 11.11
C LEU A 225 -2.45 -17.28 10.40
N TYR A 226 -3.42 -17.84 11.15
CA TYR A 226 -4.75 -18.13 10.61
C TYR A 226 -5.51 -16.86 10.26
N THR A 227 -5.46 -15.86 11.13
CA THR A 227 -6.16 -14.58 10.92
C THR A 227 -5.59 -13.83 9.71
N THR A 228 -4.27 -13.77 9.59
CA THR A 228 -3.59 -13.16 8.43
C THR A 228 -3.95 -13.89 7.14
N GLY A 229 -3.89 -15.23 7.12
CA GLY A 229 -4.27 -16.02 5.96
C GLY A 229 -5.73 -15.82 5.54
N ILE A 230 -6.65 -15.77 6.50
CA ILE A 230 -8.09 -15.53 6.25
C ILE A 230 -8.31 -14.13 5.68
N ILE A 231 -7.69 -13.08 6.23
CA ILE A 231 -7.82 -11.70 5.73
C ILE A 231 -7.33 -11.61 4.30
N ILE A 232 -6.16 -12.19 3.99
CA ILE A 232 -5.58 -12.20 2.64
C ILE A 232 -6.51 -12.89 1.62
N VAL A 233 -7.17 -13.99 2.01
CA VAL A 233 -8.10 -14.72 1.13
C VAL A 233 -9.45 -13.99 1.02
N ALA A 234 -9.94 -13.41 2.10
CA ALA A 234 -11.22 -12.69 2.09
C ALA A 234 -11.18 -11.47 1.17
N ASP A 235 -10.06 -10.77 1.17
CA ASP A 235 -9.80 -9.61 0.32
C ASP A 235 -9.81 -9.93 -1.18
N ARG A 236 -9.47 -11.16 -1.57
CA ARG A 236 -9.51 -11.63 -2.96
C ARG A 236 -10.83 -11.34 -3.66
N LYS A 237 -11.97 -11.48 -2.95
CA LYS A 237 -13.30 -11.29 -3.54
C LYS A 237 -13.59 -9.83 -3.94
N SER A 238 -12.88 -8.88 -3.39
CA SER A 238 -13.05 -7.45 -3.64
C SER A 238 -12.13 -6.93 -4.75
N VAL A 239 -11.05 -7.67 -5.05
CA VAL A 239 -10.05 -7.28 -6.05
C VAL A 239 -10.26 -7.98 -7.39
N VAL A 240 -10.93 -9.13 -7.43
CA VAL A 240 -11.30 -9.89 -8.64
C VAL A 240 -12.75 -9.62 -9.00
#